data_2ecb30b00a48e8d0ebaeed68790a0f42
#
_entry.id   2ecb30b00a48e8d0ebaeed68790a0f42
#
_cell.length_a   1.000
_cell.length_b   1.000
_cell.length_c   1.000
_cell.angle_alpha   90.00
_cell.angle_beta   90.00
_cell.angle_gamma   90.00
#
_symmetry.space_group_name_H-M   'P 1'
#
loop_
_entity.id
_entity.type
_entity.pdbx_description
1 polymer ?
#
loop_
_entity_poly.entity_id
_entity_poly.type
_entity_poly.pdbx_seq_one_letter_code
_entity_poly.pdbx_strand_id
1 'polypeptide(L)'
;MCIRDRDGCMDMIELKKTVDKCSIEGKRIFAIVATLGTTVRGAIDPIDNISKFCNERNIWLHIDGSIGGIFSITNLSINRINNVHFANSITINPQKILGITKTSSLLIVSNTEILKNTFSTGLPYVSNENNFFNRGELGIQGSRPAEIIKLWLGLRFLGMRGIEDVLNSSIKRRIFFENNLDTYKYDLYSGPLHIISFLPKGMNKNESDSWTLNKRINLLKKNFMISRPLFKNRYYLRAVFGNYNTSESNINDLLKLLN
;
A
#
# COMPACT_ATOMS: atom_id res chain seq x y z
N MET A 1 13.41 2.21 -10.78
CA MET A 1 14.48 2.24 -9.77
C MET A 1 13.88 2.62 -8.44
N CYS A 2 14.12 1.89 -7.36
CA CYS A 2 13.53 2.17 -6.05
C CYS A 2 14.53 2.97 -5.22
N ILE A 3 14.32 4.29 -5.13
CA ILE A 3 15.17 5.21 -4.37
C ILE A 3 14.58 5.29 -2.97
N ARG A 4 15.20 4.60 -1.98
CA ARG A 4 14.67 4.55 -0.63
C ARG A 4 15.75 4.75 0.42
N ASP A 5 15.42 5.53 1.43
CA ASP A 5 16.23 5.76 2.62
C ASP A 5 16.26 4.52 3.54
N ARG A 6 16.96 4.65 4.69
CA ARG A 6 17.02 3.58 5.71
C ARG A 6 15.64 3.22 6.28
N ASP A 7 14.70 4.17 6.29
CA ASP A 7 13.36 3.98 6.83
C ASP A 7 12.38 3.38 5.81
N GLY A 8 12.87 3.13 4.58
CA GLY A 8 12.11 2.54 3.50
C GLY A 8 11.19 3.53 2.79
N CYS A 9 11.35 4.83 3.05
CA CYS A 9 10.68 5.91 2.36
C CYS A 9 11.49 6.37 1.14
N MET A 10 10.87 7.07 0.21
CA MET A 10 11.56 7.69 -0.91
C MET A 10 12.54 8.74 -0.39
N ASP A 11 13.82 8.61 -0.77
CA ASP A 11 14.85 9.58 -0.45
C ASP A 11 14.76 10.78 -1.38
N MET A 12 14.44 11.94 -0.84
CA MET A 12 14.25 13.17 -1.62
C MET A 12 15.54 13.70 -2.24
N ILE A 13 16.70 13.46 -1.63
CA ILE A 13 17.99 13.89 -2.15
C ILE A 13 18.32 13.05 -3.37
N GLU A 14 18.22 11.74 -3.25
CA GLU A 14 18.49 10.81 -4.36
C GLU A 14 17.43 10.92 -5.47
N LEU A 15 16.19 11.25 -5.15
CA LEU A 15 15.15 11.54 -6.14
C LEU A 15 15.56 12.73 -7.01
N LYS A 16 15.92 13.85 -6.39
CA LYS A 16 16.37 15.08 -7.10
C LYS A 16 17.56 14.78 -8.00
N LYS A 17 18.62 14.18 -7.45
CA LYS A 17 19.82 13.81 -8.22
C LYS A 17 19.48 12.92 -9.41
N THR A 18 18.56 11.94 -9.23
CA THR A 18 18.19 11.02 -10.30
C THR A 18 17.42 11.72 -11.42
N VAL A 19 16.49 12.61 -11.08
CA VAL A 19 15.72 13.39 -12.06
C VAL A 19 16.65 14.34 -12.82
N ASP A 20 17.54 15.05 -12.13
CA ASP A 20 18.49 15.98 -12.74
C ASP A 20 19.47 15.23 -13.67
N LYS A 21 19.98 14.06 -13.27
CA LYS A 21 20.78 13.18 -14.11
C LYS A 21 20.03 12.75 -15.38
N CYS A 22 18.77 12.32 -15.25
CA CYS A 22 17.95 11.95 -16.41
C CYS A 22 17.77 13.12 -17.36
N SER A 23 17.58 14.34 -16.84
CA SER A 23 17.48 15.55 -17.66
C SER A 23 18.76 15.84 -18.43
N ILE A 24 19.93 15.73 -17.79
CA ILE A 24 21.25 15.89 -18.44
C ILE A 24 21.43 14.84 -19.56
N GLU A 25 20.95 13.61 -19.35
CA GLU A 25 20.98 12.54 -20.34
C GLU A 25 19.92 12.70 -21.45
N GLY A 26 19.17 13.79 -21.49
CA GLY A 26 18.10 14.04 -22.47
C GLY A 26 16.84 13.17 -22.26
N LYS A 27 16.70 12.52 -21.10
CA LYS A 27 15.54 11.68 -20.73
C LYS A 27 14.49 12.50 -20.01
N ARG A 28 13.26 12.46 -20.49
CA ARG A 28 12.13 13.10 -19.82
C ARG A 28 11.50 12.16 -18.80
N ILE A 29 11.47 12.58 -17.54
CA ILE A 29 10.66 11.92 -16.51
C ILE A 29 9.23 12.45 -16.62
N PHE A 30 8.28 11.57 -16.94
CA PHE A 30 6.88 11.95 -17.09
C PHE A 30 6.05 11.69 -15.83
N ALA A 31 6.48 10.75 -14.98
CA ALA A 31 5.76 10.42 -13.75
C ALA A 31 6.69 9.97 -12.62
N ILE A 32 6.29 10.27 -11.39
CA ILE A 32 6.86 9.74 -10.14
C ILE A 32 5.75 8.99 -9.42
N VAL A 33 6.07 7.78 -8.93
CA VAL A 33 5.17 6.96 -8.12
C VAL A 33 5.62 7.02 -6.67
N ALA A 34 4.84 7.69 -5.82
CA ALA A 34 5.01 7.67 -4.38
C ALA A 34 4.18 6.54 -3.75
N THR A 35 4.66 5.90 -2.70
CA THR A 35 3.98 4.79 -2.07
C THR A 35 3.39 5.19 -0.71
N LEU A 36 2.09 4.94 -0.55
CA LEU A 36 1.36 5.11 0.69
C LEU A 36 1.16 3.74 1.34
N GLY A 37 2.17 3.27 2.06
CA GLY A 37 2.20 1.94 2.65
C GLY A 37 2.99 0.91 1.85
N THR A 38 4.30 0.86 2.05
CA THR A 38 5.15 -0.14 1.37
C THR A 38 4.83 -1.56 1.81
N THR A 39 4.97 -2.51 0.88
CA THR A 39 4.58 -3.91 1.09
C THR A 39 5.30 -4.59 2.26
N VAL A 40 6.56 -4.24 2.53
CA VAL A 40 7.39 -4.93 3.53
C VAL A 40 7.18 -4.39 4.94
N ARG A 41 7.02 -3.08 5.09
CA ARG A 41 6.97 -2.43 6.41
C ARG A 41 5.84 -1.42 6.60
N GLY A 42 5.03 -1.17 5.57
CA GLY A 42 3.97 -0.15 5.67
C GLY A 42 4.51 1.29 5.75
N ALA A 43 5.71 1.55 5.24
CA ALA A 43 6.29 2.89 5.21
C ALA A 43 5.50 3.82 4.26
N ILE A 44 5.45 5.10 4.58
CA ILE A 44 4.74 6.14 3.83
C ILE A 44 5.77 7.14 3.31
N ASP A 45 5.80 7.32 1.99
CA ASP A 45 6.68 8.28 1.34
C ASP A 45 6.35 9.74 1.74
N PRO A 46 7.28 10.68 1.65
CA PRO A 46 7.06 12.09 2.00
C PRO A 46 6.24 12.80 0.90
N ILE A 47 4.91 12.50 0.85
CA ILE A 47 3.99 12.92 -0.21
C ILE A 47 4.05 14.44 -0.47
N ASP A 48 4.10 15.26 0.58
CA ASP A 48 4.17 16.74 0.47
C ASP A 48 5.40 17.21 -0.30
N ASN A 49 6.55 16.65 0.05
CA ASN A 49 7.81 17.04 -0.58
C ASN A 49 7.87 16.56 -2.03
N ILE A 50 7.35 15.34 -2.28
CA ILE A 50 7.29 14.77 -3.64
C ILE A 50 6.31 15.58 -4.49
N SER A 51 5.15 15.95 -3.94
CA SER A 51 4.14 16.76 -4.63
C SER A 51 4.68 18.12 -5.07
N LYS A 52 5.31 18.86 -4.14
CA LYS A 52 5.96 20.13 -4.46
C LYS A 52 6.99 19.98 -5.59
N PHE A 53 7.85 18.97 -5.46
CA PHE A 53 8.85 18.66 -6.46
C PHE A 53 8.27 18.32 -7.84
N CYS A 54 7.17 17.54 -7.88
CA CYS A 54 6.47 17.19 -9.10
C CYS A 54 5.84 18.43 -9.76
N ASN A 55 5.16 19.27 -8.98
CA ASN A 55 4.51 20.49 -9.47
C ASN A 55 5.52 21.47 -10.07
N GLU A 56 6.67 21.71 -9.40
CA GLU A 56 7.72 22.60 -9.89
C GLU A 56 8.31 22.15 -11.23
N ARG A 57 8.24 20.86 -11.58
CA ARG A 57 8.81 20.26 -12.77
C ARG A 57 7.80 19.75 -13.77
N ASN A 58 6.51 20.00 -13.55
CA ASN A 58 5.42 19.48 -14.36
C ASN A 58 5.51 17.96 -14.60
N ILE A 59 5.75 17.22 -13.51
CA ILE A 59 5.83 15.76 -13.50
C ILE A 59 4.54 15.21 -12.88
N TRP A 60 3.96 14.18 -13.50
CA TRP A 60 2.78 13.49 -12.95
C TRP A 60 3.11 12.82 -11.64
N LEU A 61 2.34 13.08 -10.58
CA LEU A 61 2.43 12.35 -9.33
C LEU A 61 1.32 11.28 -9.27
N HIS A 62 1.73 10.01 -9.25
CA HIS A 62 0.84 8.90 -8.88
C HIS A 62 1.15 8.43 -7.47
N ILE A 63 0.10 8.17 -6.66
CA ILE A 63 0.25 7.53 -5.35
C ILE A 63 -0.19 6.07 -5.45
N ASP A 64 0.74 5.14 -5.23
CA ASP A 64 0.37 3.75 -4.92
C ASP A 64 -0.12 3.67 -3.47
N GLY A 65 -1.42 3.87 -3.30
CA GLY A 65 -2.15 3.74 -2.05
C GLY A 65 -2.81 2.37 -1.86
N SER A 66 -2.35 1.35 -2.57
CA SER A 66 -2.93 -0.01 -2.52
C SER A 66 -3.08 -0.58 -1.11
N ILE A 67 -2.23 -0.16 -0.17
CA ILE A 67 -2.27 -0.59 1.23
C ILE A 67 -2.79 0.55 2.12
N GLY A 68 -2.19 1.73 2.01
CA GLY A 68 -2.44 2.84 2.92
C GLY A 68 -3.51 3.82 2.45
N GLY A 69 -3.91 3.79 1.17
CA GLY A 69 -4.84 4.79 0.63
C GLY A 69 -6.19 4.81 1.32
N ILE A 70 -6.69 3.68 1.80
CA ILE A 70 -7.96 3.64 2.53
C ILE A 70 -7.90 4.37 3.88
N PHE A 71 -6.74 4.48 4.51
CA PHE A 71 -6.58 5.23 5.76
C PHE A 71 -6.74 6.74 5.55
N SER A 72 -6.50 7.26 4.33
CA SER A 72 -6.61 8.70 4.04
C SER A 72 -8.03 9.25 4.07
N ILE A 73 -9.06 8.39 4.02
CA ILE A 73 -10.46 8.83 4.12
C ILE A 73 -10.95 8.93 5.56
N THR A 74 -10.11 8.59 6.54
CA THR A 74 -10.45 8.59 7.97
C THR A 74 -9.79 9.75 8.71
N ASN A 75 -10.26 10.01 9.93
CA ASN A 75 -9.67 11.02 10.82
C ASN A 75 -8.52 10.44 11.67
N LEU A 76 -8.00 9.26 11.34
CA LEU A 76 -6.87 8.68 12.06
C LEU A 76 -5.63 9.54 11.91
N SER A 77 -5.02 9.91 13.04
CA SER A 77 -3.80 10.72 13.08
C SER A 77 -2.58 9.89 12.67
N ILE A 78 -2.42 9.66 11.37
CA ILE A 78 -1.28 8.96 10.78
C ILE A 78 -0.42 9.98 10.04
N ASN A 79 0.85 10.06 10.42
CA ASN A 79 1.78 10.99 9.79
C ASN A 79 1.89 10.76 8.27
N ARG A 80 1.88 11.83 7.48
CA ARG A 80 2.01 11.85 6.01
C ARG A 80 0.82 11.29 5.22
N ILE A 81 -0.30 10.89 5.85
CA ILE A 81 -1.42 10.28 5.13
C ILE A 81 -2.39 11.30 4.49
N ASN A 82 -2.43 12.52 5.01
CA ASN A 82 -3.49 13.49 4.71
C ASN A 82 -3.31 14.25 3.38
N ASN A 83 -2.18 14.13 2.70
CA ASN A 83 -1.84 14.96 1.55
C ASN A 83 -2.01 14.24 0.20
N VAL A 84 -2.86 13.23 0.16
CA VAL A 84 -3.17 12.47 -1.07
C VAL A 84 -3.87 13.31 -2.14
N HIS A 85 -4.53 14.41 -1.75
CA HIS A 85 -5.22 15.33 -2.67
C HIS A 85 -4.27 16.12 -3.59
N PHE A 86 -2.98 16.14 -3.31
CA PHE A 86 -1.98 16.74 -4.20
C PHE A 86 -1.57 15.82 -5.36
N ALA A 87 -1.99 14.56 -5.37
CA ALA A 87 -1.66 13.65 -6.44
C ALA A 87 -2.53 13.86 -7.69
N ASN A 88 -1.94 13.64 -8.86
CA ASN A 88 -2.69 13.59 -10.11
C ASN A 88 -3.54 12.30 -10.19
N SER A 89 -3.06 11.23 -9.58
CA SER A 89 -3.82 9.97 -9.47
C SER A 89 -3.40 9.16 -8.24
N ILE A 90 -4.34 8.34 -7.74
CA ILE A 90 -4.10 7.42 -6.63
C ILE A 90 -4.78 6.08 -6.87
N THR A 91 -4.08 4.99 -6.56
CA THR A 91 -4.67 3.64 -6.49
C THR A 91 -5.01 3.30 -5.04
N ILE A 92 -6.22 2.78 -4.79
CA ILE A 92 -6.67 2.32 -3.47
C ILE A 92 -7.26 0.91 -3.60
N ASN A 93 -6.86 -0.01 -2.71
CA ASN A 93 -7.37 -1.38 -2.70
C ASN A 93 -8.10 -1.70 -1.37
N PRO A 94 -9.38 -1.33 -1.23
CA PRO A 94 -10.14 -1.55 0.00
C PRO A 94 -10.22 -3.01 0.43
N GLN A 95 -10.23 -3.95 -0.53
CA GLN A 95 -10.26 -5.38 -0.27
C GLN A 95 -9.04 -5.90 0.52
N LYS A 96 -7.94 -5.15 0.61
CA LYS A 96 -6.75 -5.59 1.36
C LYS A 96 -6.93 -5.56 2.87
N ILE A 97 -7.89 -4.77 3.39
CA ILE A 97 -8.05 -4.58 4.83
C ILE A 97 -9.52 -4.54 5.29
N LEU A 98 -10.45 -4.06 4.47
CA LEU A 98 -11.86 -3.91 4.88
C LEU A 98 -12.68 -5.21 4.80
N GLY A 99 -12.06 -6.36 4.50
CA GLY A 99 -12.76 -7.64 4.39
C GLY A 99 -13.69 -7.74 3.17
N ILE A 100 -13.62 -6.80 2.24
CA ILE A 100 -14.40 -6.83 1.01
C ILE A 100 -13.79 -7.87 0.06
N THR A 101 -14.63 -8.71 -0.53
CA THR A 101 -14.14 -9.75 -1.44
C THR A 101 -13.47 -9.14 -2.69
N LYS A 102 -12.41 -9.83 -3.18
CA LYS A 102 -11.74 -9.42 -4.43
C LYS A 102 -12.77 -9.37 -5.57
N THR A 103 -12.69 -8.47 -6.48
CA THR A 103 -11.60 -7.64 -6.99
C THR A 103 -11.99 -6.16 -6.97
N SER A 104 -11.91 -5.48 -5.86
CA SER A 104 -12.23 -4.04 -5.78
C SER A 104 -10.95 -3.23 -5.66
N SER A 105 -10.46 -2.72 -6.79
CA SER A 105 -9.37 -1.75 -6.86
C SER A 105 -9.89 -0.46 -7.47
N LEU A 106 -9.58 0.66 -6.86
CA LEU A 106 -9.98 1.99 -7.31
C LEU A 106 -8.77 2.71 -7.89
N LEU A 107 -8.96 3.33 -9.04
CA LEU A 107 -8.10 4.38 -9.56
C LEU A 107 -8.88 5.70 -9.49
N ILE A 108 -8.39 6.63 -8.70
CA ILE A 108 -8.95 7.97 -8.59
C ILE A 108 -7.99 8.93 -9.29
N VAL A 109 -8.51 9.82 -10.12
CA VAL A 109 -7.73 10.83 -10.84
C VAL A 109 -8.27 12.23 -10.51
N SER A 110 -7.38 13.21 -10.50
CA SER A 110 -7.73 14.61 -10.21
C SER A 110 -8.59 15.26 -11.31
N ASN A 111 -8.44 14.78 -12.55
CA ASN A 111 -9.18 15.26 -13.70
C ASN A 111 -9.66 14.08 -14.55
N THR A 112 -10.98 13.87 -14.61
CA THR A 112 -11.61 12.76 -15.35
C THR A 112 -11.48 12.89 -16.87
N GLU A 113 -11.34 14.10 -17.42
CA GLU A 113 -11.14 14.30 -18.85
C GLU A 113 -9.87 13.61 -19.37
N ILE A 114 -8.86 13.46 -18.51
CA ILE A 114 -7.63 12.73 -18.86
C ILE A 114 -7.93 11.26 -19.18
N LEU A 115 -8.81 10.61 -18.39
CA LEU A 115 -9.21 9.22 -18.65
C LEU A 115 -9.94 9.12 -19.99
N LYS A 116 -10.87 10.02 -20.25
CA LYS A 116 -11.61 10.06 -21.50
C LYS A 116 -10.68 10.26 -22.70
N ASN A 117 -9.79 11.23 -22.63
CA ASN A 117 -8.85 11.51 -23.71
C ASN A 117 -7.84 10.36 -23.94
N THR A 118 -7.57 9.57 -22.90
CA THR A 118 -6.61 8.44 -22.98
C THR A 118 -7.27 7.16 -23.49
N PHE A 119 -8.53 6.89 -23.10
CA PHE A 119 -9.16 5.59 -23.29
C PHE A 119 -10.35 5.62 -24.26
N SER A 120 -10.79 6.80 -24.73
CA SER A 120 -11.87 6.87 -25.72
C SER A 120 -11.47 6.13 -27.00
N THR A 121 -12.33 5.22 -27.42
CA THR A 121 -12.10 4.41 -28.63
C THR A 121 -12.56 5.10 -29.90
N GLY A 122 -13.38 6.16 -29.78
CA GLY A 122 -14.02 6.85 -30.91
C GLY A 122 -15.00 5.99 -31.69
N LEU A 123 -15.42 4.83 -31.13
CA LEU A 123 -16.38 3.95 -31.80
C LEU A 123 -17.79 4.55 -31.80
N PRO A 124 -18.49 4.65 -32.95
CA PRO A 124 -19.78 5.34 -33.07
C PRO A 124 -20.86 4.82 -32.12
N TYR A 125 -20.87 3.51 -31.85
CA TYR A 125 -21.86 2.88 -30.96
C TYR A 125 -21.53 3.04 -29.47
N VAL A 126 -20.36 3.57 -29.15
CA VAL A 126 -19.90 3.87 -27.78
C VAL A 126 -20.00 5.37 -27.52
N SER A 127 -20.17 6.21 -28.55
CA SER A 127 -20.26 7.66 -28.46
C SER A 127 -21.52 8.10 -27.71
N ASN A 128 -21.37 9.13 -26.89
CA ASN A 128 -22.44 9.70 -26.06
C ASN A 128 -23.38 10.58 -26.88
N GLU A 129 -24.41 9.99 -27.45
CA GLU A 129 -25.62 10.75 -27.83
C GLU A 129 -26.43 10.94 -26.55
N ASN A 130 -26.74 12.15 -26.15
CA ASN A 130 -27.59 12.50 -25.00
C ASN A 130 -26.98 12.64 -23.61
N ASN A 131 -25.75 13.12 -23.46
CA ASN A 131 -25.15 13.38 -22.13
C ASN A 131 -24.99 12.14 -21.21
N PHE A 132 -25.22 10.94 -21.68
CA PHE A 132 -24.96 9.72 -20.94
C PHE A 132 -23.47 9.36 -21.02
N PHE A 133 -22.82 9.44 -19.89
CA PHE A 133 -21.40 9.15 -19.77
C PHE A 133 -21.14 7.64 -19.90
N ASN A 134 -20.61 7.19 -21.04
CA ASN A 134 -20.25 5.80 -21.23
C ASN A 134 -18.97 5.48 -20.46
N ARG A 135 -19.08 4.79 -19.33
CA ARG A 135 -17.95 4.44 -18.47
C ARG A 135 -17.00 3.43 -19.11
N GLY A 136 -17.38 2.77 -20.18
CA GLY A 136 -16.51 1.91 -20.98
C GLY A 136 -15.35 2.67 -21.64
N GLU A 137 -15.48 3.99 -21.80
CA GLU A 137 -14.44 4.87 -22.37
C GLU A 137 -13.48 5.47 -21.33
N LEU A 138 -13.58 5.07 -20.06
CA LEU A 138 -12.72 5.57 -18.99
C LEU A 138 -11.63 4.59 -18.57
N GLY A 139 -11.43 3.54 -19.31
CA GLY A 139 -10.45 2.52 -18.99
C GLY A 139 -10.32 1.47 -20.09
N ILE A 140 -9.43 0.51 -19.87
CA ILE A 140 -9.12 -0.54 -20.84
C ILE A 140 -10.30 -1.51 -21.03
N GLN A 141 -11.14 -1.72 -20.01
CA GLN A 141 -12.26 -2.64 -20.07
C GLN A 141 -13.54 -1.91 -20.46
N GLY A 142 -14.16 -2.31 -21.57
CA GLY A 142 -15.52 -1.92 -21.92
C GLY A 142 -16.54 -2.60 -21.01
N SER A 143 -16.89 -3.87 -21.31
CA SER A 143 -17.74 -4.69 -20.43
C SER A 143 -16.94 -5.23 -19.24
N ARG A 144 -17.48 -5.09 -18.05
CA ARG A 144 -16.84 -5.53 -16.82
C ARG A 144 -17.85 -6.05 -15.81
N PRO A 145 -17.46 -6.99 -14.90
CA PRO A 145 -18.32 -7.41 -13.80
C PRO A 145 -18.68 -6.23 -12.90
N ALA A 146 -19.86 -6.24 -12.32
CA ALA A 146 -20.37 -5.20 -11.42
C ALA A 146 -19.74 -5.28 -10.01
N GLU A 147 -18.42 -5.47 -9.93
CA GLU A 147 -17.65 -5.62 -8.67
C GLU A 147 -17.79 -4.41 -7.74
N ILE A 148 -18.09 -3.25 -8.30
CA ILE A 148 -18.32 -2.03 -7.53
C ILE A 148 -19.50 -2.16 -6.55
N ILE A 149 -20.47 -3.02 -6.81
CA ILE A 149 -21.61 -3.27 -5.91
C ILE A 149 -21.11 -3.85 -4.59
N LYS A 150 -20.16 -4.78 -4.61
CA LYS A 150 -19.56 -5.37 -3.39
C LYS A 150 -18.86 -4.30 -2.56
N LEU A 151 -18.09 -3.43 -3.21
CA LEU A 151 -17.44 -2.30 -2.55
C LEU A 151 -18.46 -1.35 -1.95
N TRP A 152 -19.46 -0.96 -2.71
CA TRP A 152 -20.52 -0.05 -2.24
C TRP A 152 -21.28 -0.61 -1.03
N LEU A 153 -21.68 -1.89 -1.10
CA LEU A 153 -22.35 -2.57 0.03
C LEU A 153 -21.46 -2.63 1.25
N GLY A 154 -20.17 -2.99 1.09
CA GLY A 154 -19.23 -3.06 2.19
C GLY A 154 -18.99 -1.70 2.86
N LEU A 155 -18.83 -0.64 2.07
CA LEU A 155 -18.67 0.72 2.60
C LEU A 155 -19.95 1.22 3.29
N ARG A 156 -21.14 0.92 2.74
CA ARG A 156 -22.42 1.25 3.34
C ARG A 156 -22.69 0.50 4.63
N PHE A 157 -22.33 -0.79 4.68
CA PHE A 157 -22.46 -1.63 5.88
C PHE A 157 -21.56 -1.15 7.02
N LEU A 158 -20.30 -0.88 6.75
CA LEU A 158 -19.34 -0.42 7.76
C LEU A 158 -19.62 1.04 8.19
N GLY A 159 -19.94 1.91 7.26
CA GLY A 159 -19.96 3.35 7.49
C GLY A 159 -18.58 3.89 7.89
N MET A 160 -18.46 5.18 8.09
CA MET A 160 -17.16 5.80 8.45
C MET A 160 -16.61 5.30 9.78
N ARG A 161 -17.47 5.15 10.80
CA ARG A 161 -17.06 4.63 12.12
C ARG A 161 -16.53 3.20 12.03
N GLY A 162 -17.25 2.30 11.34
CA GLY A 162 -16.80 0.92 11.18
C GLY A 162 -15.48 0.82 10.39
N ILE A 163 -15.29 1.66 9.38
CA ILE A 163 -14.02 1.74 8.65
C ILE A 163 -12.89 2.19 9.60
N GLU A 164 -13.10 3.27 10.37
CA GLU A 164 -12.11 3.75 11.34
C GLU A 164 -11.78 2.71 12.41
N ASP A 165 -12.78 2.00 12.92
CA ASP A 165 -12.60 0.94 13.93
C ASP A 165 -11.76 -0.23 13.38
N VAL A 166 -12.04 -0.69 12.16
CA VAL A 166 -11.27 -1.75 11.50
C VAL A 166 -9.82 -1.32 11.32
N LEU A 167 -9.59 -0.11 10.80
CA LEU A 167 -8.25 0.40 10.51
C LEU A 167 -7.46 0.65 11.79
N ASN A 168 -8.06 1.31 12.79
CA ASN A 168 -7.43 1.59 14.07
C ASN A 168 -7.08 0.31 14.83
N SER A 169 -8.01 -0.65 14.87
CA SER A 169 -7.78 -1.96 15.49
C SER A 169 -6.64 -2.72 14.82
N SER A 170 -6.49 -2.61 13.51
CA SER A 170 -5.39 -3.22 12.78
C SER A 170 -4.01 -2.65 13.18
N ILE A 171 -3.93 -1.33 13.36
CA ILE A 171 -2.73 -0.66 13.86
C ILE A 171 -2.45 -1.05 15.31
N LYS A 172 -3.48 -1.08 16.18
CA LYS A 172 -3.32 -1.50 17.58
C LYS A 172 -2.77 -2.91 17.70
N ARG A 173 -3.27 -3.86 16.89
CA ARG A 173 -2.74 -5.24 16.85
C ARG A 173 -1.28 -5.30 16.43
N ARG A 174 -0.87 -4.51 15.43
CA ARG A 174 0.54 -4.41 15.02
C ARG A 174 1.40 -3.84 16.14
N ILE A 175 0.97 -2.76 16.81
CA ILE A 175 1.70 -2.17 17.95
C ILE A 175 1.81 -3.17 19.10
N PHE A 176 0.72 -3.89 19.42
CA PHE A 176 0.74 -4.92 20.45
C PHE A 176 1.76 -6.03 20.14
N PHE A 177 1.79 -6.53 18.91
CA PHE A 177 2.80 -7.50 18.48
C PHE A 177 4.21 -6.94 18.58
N GLU A 178 4.44 -5.72 18.08
CA GLU A 178 5.75 -5.06 18.08
C GLU A 178 6.32 -4.87 19.49
N ASN A 179 5.47 -4.44 20.42
CA ASN A 179 5.87 -4.20 21.82
C ASN A 179 6.16 -5.47 22.61
N ASN A 180 5.64 -6.62 22.16
CA ASN A 180 5.81 -7.91 22.85
C ASN A 180 6.77 -8.87 22.12
N LEU A 181 7.32 -8.49 20.96
CA LEU A 181 8.37 -9.25 20.31
C LEU A 181 9.73 -8.85 20.86
N ASP A 182 10.58 -9.85 21.17
CA ASP A 182 11.89 -9.63 21.75
C ASP A 182 12.82 -8.83 20.80
N THR A 183 13.01 -7.55 21.11
CA THR A 183 13.88 -6.64 20.35
C THR A 183 15.37 -6.92 20.53
N TYR A 184 15.78 -7.71 21.52
CA TYR A 184 17.17 -8.16 21.64
C TYR A 184 17.48 -9.27 20.62
N LYS A 185 16.49 -10.09 20.30
CA LYS A 185 16.60 -11.23 19.37
C LYS A 185 16.33 -10.85 17.92
N TYR A 186 15.40 -9.91 17.68
CA TYR A 186 14.88 -9.59 16.35
C TYR A 186 15.21 -8.18 15.88
N ASP A 187 15.58 -8.04 14.59
CA ASP A 187 15.50 -6.80 13.85
C ASP A 187 14.04 -6.60 13.39
N LEU A 188 13.47 -5.43 13.69
CA LEU A 188 12.11 -5.07 13.35
C LEU A 188 12.08 -3.99 12.28
N TYR A 189 11.17 -4.15 11.31
CA TYR A 189 10.89 -3.17 10.27
C TYR A 189 9.39 -2.92 10.21
N SER A 190 8.93 -1.86 10.86
CA SER A 190 7.54 -1.38 10.84
C SER A 190 7.45 0.04 10.32
N GLY A 191 6.28 0.42 9.88
CA GLY A 191 5.85 1.78 9.57
C GLY A 191 4.61 2.13 10.39
N PRO A 192 3.90 3.21 10.07
CA PRO A 192 2.74 3.64 10.83
C PRO A 192 1.49 2.77 10.61
N LEU A 193 1.49 1.87 9.62
CA LEU A 193 0.35 1.05 9.27
C LEU A 193 0.35 -0.32 9.99
N HIS A 194 -0.47 -1.25 9.53
CA HIS A 194 -0.76 -2.55 10.15
C HIS A 194 0.21 -3.68 9.74
N ILE A 195 1.40 -3.35 9.23
CA ILE A 195 2.38 -4.29 8.69
C ILE A 195 3.69 -4.19 9.48
N ILE A 196 4.28 -5.34 9.79
CA ILE A 196 5.61 -5.45 10.37
C ILE A 196 6.37 -6.61 9.75
N SER A 197 7.65 -6.42 9.48
CA SER A 197 8.57 -7.47 9.09
C SER A 197 9.65 -7.63 10.15
N PHE A 198 10.08 -8.85 10.38
CA PHE A 198 11.08 -9.16 11.39
C PHE A 198 12.00 -10.31 10.97
N LEU A 199 13.21 -10.32 11.52
CA LEU A 199 14.23 -11.33 11.27
C LEU A 199 15.13 -11.41 12.51
N PRO A 200 15.63 -12.59 12.93
CA PRO A 200 16.67 -12.66 13.94
C PRO A 200 17.91 -11.84 13.55
N LYS A 201 18.50 -11.16 14.52
CA LYS A 201 19.66 -10.29 14.32
C LYS A 201 20.86 -11.06 13.78
N GLY A 202 21.70 -10.38 13.02
CA GLY A 202 22.97 -10.89 12.54
C GLY A 202 22.90 -11.88 11.37
N MET A 203 21.72 -12.33 10.95
CA MET A 203 21.60 -13.30 9.86
C MET A 203 22.01 -12.72 8.50
N ASN A 204 22.86 -13.43 7.78
CA ASN A 204 23.15 -13.18 6.37
C ASN A 204 22.03 -13.66 5.45
N LYS A 205 22.22 -13.56 4.12
CA LYS A 205 21.20 -13.96 3.13
C LYS A 205 20.79 -15.43 3.25
N ASN A 206 21.75 -16.34 3.31
CA ASN A 206 21.49 -17.78 3.30
C ASN A 206 20.85 -18.25 4.62
N GLU A 207 21.34 -17.73 5.74
CA GLU A 207 20.78 -17.98 7.06
C GLU A 207 19.33 -17.47 7.16
N SER A 208 19.08 -16.24 6.68
CA SER A 208 17.73 -15.66 6.66
C SER A 208 16.78 -16.45 5.75
N ASP A 209 17.28 -16.97 4.62
CA ASP A 209 16.50 -17.83 3.71
C ASP A 209 16.06 -19.11 4.43
N SER A 210 17.02 -19.86 4.96
CA SER A 210 16.77 -21.13 5.64
C SER A 210 15.89 -20.96 6.88
N TRP A 211 16.20 -19.97 7.73
CA TRP A 211 15.44 -19.73 8.95
C TRP A 211 13.99 -19.31 8.65
N THR A 212 13.77 -18.35 7.76
CA THR A 212 12.42 -17.86 7.43
C THR A 212 11.58 -18.91 6.74
N LEU A 213 12.19 -19.78 5.90
CA LEU A 213 11.48 -20.88 5.25
C LEU A 213 11.00 -21.89 6.27
N ASN A 214 11.91 -22.39 7.14
CA ASN A 214 11.59 -23.38 8.16
C ASN A 214 10.58 -22.83 9.19
N LYS A 215 10.80 -21.61 9.67
CA LYS A 215 9.89 -20.99 10.65
C LYS A 215 8.48 -20.78 10.05
N ARG A 216 8.39 -20.34 8.78
CA ARG A 216 7.10 -20.18 8.08
C ARG A 216 6.36 -21.52 7.96
N ILE A 217 7.07 -22.61 7.58
CA ILE A 217 6.46 -23.95 7.49
C ILE A 217 5.91 -24.38 8.86
N ASN A 218 6.69 -24.18 9.92
CA ASN A 218 6.27 -24.54 11.27
C ASN A 218 5.08 -23.70 11.76
N LEU A 219 5.07 -22.41 11.48
CA LEU A 219 3.95 -21.52 11.79
C LEU A 219 2.67 -21.91 11.01
N LEU A 220 2.80 -22.28 9.75
CA LEU A 220 1.68 -22.72 8.93
C LEU A 220 1.02 -24.00 9.49
N LYS A 221 1.83 -24.97 9.99
CA LYS A 221 1.33 -26.17 10.70
C LYS A 221 0.55 -25.83 11.98
N LYS A 222 0.74 -24.64 12.53
CA LYS A 222 0.03 -24.10 13.70
C LYS A 222 -1.05 -23.08 13.33
N ASN A 223 -1.49 -23.06 12.06
CA ASN A 223 -2.51 -22.17 11.50
C ASN A 223 -2.12 -20.67 11.45
N PHE A 224 -0.83 -20.35 11.49
CA PHE A 224 -0.34 -19.00 11.31
C PHE A 224 0.22 -18.81 9.89
N MET A 225 -0.49 -18.06 9.04
CA MET A 225 -0.06 -17.75 7.68
C MET A 225 0.68 -16.42 7.66
N ILE A 226 2.02 -16.49 7.65
CA ILE A 226 2.92 -15.34 7.57
C ILE A 226 3.63 -15.35 6.22
N SER A 227 3.76 -14.18 5.60
CA SER A 227 4.46 -14.04 4.34
C SER A 227 5.98 -13.88 4.52
N ARG A 228 6.72 -14.11 3.44
CA ARG A 228 8.19 -14.18 3.45
C ARG A 228 8.77 -13.31 2.32
N PRO A 229 8.78 -11.97 2.45
CA PRO A 229 9.36 -11.08 1.45
C PRO A 229 10.88 -11.09 1.47
N LEU A 230 11.48 -10.89 0.28
CA LEU A 230 12.88 -10.52 0.12
C LEU A 230 13.01 -8.99 0.19
N PHE A 231 13.89 -8.51 1.08
CA PHE A 231 14.15 -7.08 1.25
C PHE A 231 15.62 -6.86 1.63
N LYS A 232 16.28 -5.88 1.01
CA LYS A 232 17.72 -5.60 1.23
C LYS A 232 18.57 -6.87 1.22
N ASN A 233 18.33 -7.73 0.24
CA ASN A 233 19.04 -8.99 0.02
C ASN A 233 18.95 -10.02 1.18
N ARG A 234 17.94 -9.91 2.05
CA ARG A 234 17.62 -10.89 3.11
C ARG A 234 16.11 -11.20 3.10
N TYR A 235 15.76 -12.42 3.50
CA TYR A 235 14.36 -12.80 3.69
C TYR A 235 13.89 -12.45 5.09
N TYR A 236 12.67 -11.96 5.20
CA TYR A 236 12.00 -11.60 6.44
C TYR A 236 10.71 -12.38 6.61
N LEU A 237 10.28 -12.61 7.83
CA LEU A 237 8.89 -12.92 8.09
C LEU A 237 8.10 -11.62 8.20
N ARG A 238 6.93 -11.57 7.54
CA ARG A 238 6.06 -10.39 7.53
C ARG A 238 4.67 -10.74 8.04
N ALA A 239 4.28 -10.15 9.17
CA ALA A 239 2.95 -10.19 9.71
C ALA A 239 2.11 -9.00 9.22
N VAL A 240 0.83 -9.25 8.88
CA VAL A 240 -0.15 -8.26 8.42
C VAL A 240 -1.38 -8.39 9.29
N PHE A 241 -1.70 -7.37 10.08
CA PHE A 241 -2.75 -7.39 11.08
C PHE A 241 -4.11 -6.85 10.58
N GLY A 242 -4.39 -7.05 9.28
CA GLY A 242 -5.63 -6.60 8.64
C GLY A 242 -6.86 -7.47 8.93
N ASN A 243 -6.69 -8.71 9.39
CA ASN A 243 -7.83 -9.58 9.72
C ASN A 243 -8.48 -9.10 11.02
N TYR A 244 -9.75 -8.68 10.95
CA TYR A 244 -10.52 -8.18 12.09
C TYR A 244 -10.80 -9.24 13.16
N ASN A 245 -10.78 -10.52 12.80
CA ASN A 245 -10.97 -11.64 13.75
C ASN A 245 -9.70 -11.99 14.54
N THR A 246 -8.56 -11.38 14.25
CA THR A 246 -7.32 -11.62 15.01
C THR A 246 -7.42 -11.00 16.40
N SER A 247 -7.47 -11.84 17.44
CA SER A 247 -7.46 -11.42 18.84
C SER A 247 -6.05 -11.24 19.40
N GLU A 248 -5.93 -10.60 20.56
CA GLU A 248 -4.65 -10.52 21.29
C GLU A 248 -4.16 -11.91 21.72
N SER A 249 -5.08 -12.84 22.03
CA SER A 249 -4.72 -14.23 22.31
C SER A 249 -4.01 -14.89 21.13
N ASN A 250 -4.53 -14.70 19.90
CA ASN A 250 -3.86 -15.22 18.70
C ASN A 250 -2.46 -14.62 18.51
N ILE A 251 -2.31 -13.33 18.83
CA ILE A 251 -1.00 -12.65 18.74
C ILE A 251 -0.04 -13.21 19.79
N ASN A 252 -0.50 -13.42 21.02
CA ASN A 252 0.29 -14.03 22.10
C ASN A 252 0.74 -15.46 21.75
N ASP A 253 -0.13 -16.26 21.13
CA ASP A 253 0.23 -17.61 20.70
C ASP A 253 1.28 -17.57 19.55
N LEU A 254 1.17 -16.61 18.63
CA LEU A 254 2.21 -16.37 17.62
C LEU A 254 3.55 -15.99 18.29
N LEU A 255 3.52 -15.06 19.25
CA LEU A 255 4.72 -14.63 19.99
C LEU A 255 5.41 -15.79 20.73
N LYS A 256 4.65 -16.67 21.40
CA LYS A 256 5.20 -17.89 22.02
C LYS A 256 5.90 -18.81 21.02
N LEU A 257 5.40 -18.90 19.79
CA LEU A 257 6.01 -19.70 18.74
C LEU A 257 7.26 -19.05 18.14
N LEU A 258 7.46 -17.74 18.30
CA LEU A 258 8.62 -17.00 17.82
C LEU A 258 9.75 -16.96 18.85
N ASN A 259 9.42 -16.92 20.13
CA ASN A 259 10.37 -16.98 21.23
C ASN A 259 10.87 -18.39 21.47
#